data_3df2da9e2c05be5daa9e01203608067b
#
_entry.id   3df2da9e2c05be5daa9e01203608067b
#
_cell.length_a   1.000
_cell.length_b   1.000
_cell.length_c   1.000
_cell.angle_alpha   90.00
_cell.angle_beta   90.00
_cell.angle_gamma   90.00
#
_symmetry.space_group_name_H-M   'P 1'
#
loop_
_entity.id
_entity.type
_entity.pdbx_description
1 polymer ?
#
loop_
_entity_poly.entity_id
_entity_poly.type
_entity_poly.pdbx_seq_one_letter_code
_entity_poly.pdbx_strand_id
1 'polypeptide(L)'
;MVAFRCLQRIDHEGAYANIVLSAELGRSKLMERDRKFVTDLVYGTTRMRRACDALVDRFVAINPSPEVRTVLRLGAYQLHFAGVPAHAAVGETVELAPKKARGFVNAVLRKVVNAPMTWPSDAVRLSYPDWIVQRLTDELGSDDAIATLTTMNAAPSVTERDDGYIQDLGSQWVTAAVPALDGQVILDACAAPGGKATGIATSGATVVAADLQPQRVGLITENAARLGTSDVLALAADATNPPFPAATFDAVLIDAPCSGLGTLRRRADARWRITPSDVTDLVALQQRLIDACAPLVKPGGVLVYSVCTLLAAESSQHSFPADFDPVTDRPEGDWRPFGDGWRVLPHDADTDGMILLRYRKQL
;
A
#
# COMPACT_ATOMS: atom_id res chain seq x y z
N MET A 1 -19.27 -13.89 11.61
CA MET A 1 -20.19 -13.43 10.53
C MET A 1 -19.68 -12.19 9.80
N VAL A 2 -19.32 -11.08 10.46
CA VAL A 2 -18.83 -9.84 9.79
C VAL A 2 -17.60 -10.10 8.92
N ALA A 3 -16.55 -10.73 9.45
CA ALA A 3 -15.34 -11.07 8.70
C ALA A 3 -15.63 -11.90 7.43
N PHE A 4 -16.53 -12.88 7.55
CA PHE A 4 -16.90 -13.73 6.42
C PHE A 4 -17.58 -12.94 5.29
N ARG A 5 -18.51 -12.01 5.61
CA ARG A 5 -19.11 -11.13 4.60
C ARG A 5 -18.08 -10.25 3.90
N CYS A 6 -17.13 -9.69 4.67
CA CYS A 6 -16.04 -8.91 4.07
C CYS A 6 -15.23 -9.76 3.09
N LEU A 7 -14.82 -10.97 3.49
CA LEU A 7 -14.02 -11.87 2.67
C LEU A 7 -14.75 -12.31 1.40
N GLN A 8 -16.06 -12.60 1.49
CA GLN A 8 -16.87 -12.90 0.30
C GLN A 8 -16.83 -11.76 -0.71
N ARG A 9 -17.02 -10.52 -0.27
CA ARG A 9 -16.99 -9.34 -1.15
C ARG A 9 -15.60 -9.09 -1.74
N ILE A 10 -14.56 -9.31 -0.95
CA ILE A 10 -13.16 -9.19 -1.43
C ILE A 10 -12.84 -10.27 -2.47
N ASP A 11 -13.20 -11.53 -2.18
CA ASP A 11 -12.83 -12.69 -3.02
C ASP A 11 -13.65 -12.80 -4.31
N HIS A 12 -14.94 -12.40 -4.28
CA HIS A 12 -15.88 -12.68 -5.36
C HIS A 12 -16.38 -11.45 -6.11
N GLU A 13 -16.48 -10.28 -5.42
CA GLU A 13 -16.92 -9.02 -6.04
C GLU A 13 -15.75 -8.11 -6.41
N GLY A 14 -14.53 -8.51 -6.08
CA GLY A 14 -13.35 -7.67 -6.30
C GLY A 14 -13.34 -6.40 -5.44
N ALA A 15 -14.05 -6.36 -4.32
CA ALA A 15 -14.12 -5.17 -3.47
C ALA A 15 -12.80 -4.91 -2.72
N TYR A 16 -12.49 -3.65 -2.47
CA TYR A 16 -11.27 -3.27 -1.72
C TYR A 16 -11.44 -3.57 -0.23
N ALA A 17 -10.47 -4.27 0.35
CA ALA A 17 -10.53 -4.75 1.74
C ALA A 17 -10.78 -3.63 2.75
N ASN A 18 -10.08 -2.50 2.63
CA ASN A 18 -10.23 -1.34 3.51
C ASN A 18 -11.63 -0.71 3.42
N ILE A 19 -12.20 -0.60 2.22
CA ILE A 19 -13.53 0.00 2.00
C ILE A 19 -14.61 -0.91 2.59
N VAL A 20 -14.57 -2.20 2.26
CA VAL A 20 -15.56 -3.16 2.74
C VAL A 20 -15.51 -3.30 4.25
N LEU A 21 -14.30 -3.44 4.81
CA LEU A 21 -14.13 -3.60 6.24
C LEU A 21 -14.62 -2.38 7.02
N SER A 22 -14.25 -1.18 6.59
CA SER A 22 -14.71 0.07 7.21
C SER A 22 -16.24 0.18 7.20
N ALA A 23 -16.87 -0.09 6.05
CA ALA A 23 -18.32 -0.04 5.91
C ALA A 23 -19.03 -1.09 6.80
N GLU A 24 -18.56 -2.34 6.85
CA GLU A 24 -19.16 -3.40 7.67
C GLU A 24 -18.95 -3.15 9.18
N LEU A 25 -17.77 -2.66 9.58
CA LEU A 25 -17.52 -2.28 10.95
C LEU A 25 -18.34 -1.06 11.37
N GLY A 26 -18.54 -0.07 10.50
CA GLY A 26 -19.39 1.09 10.78
C GLY A 26 -20.85 0.73 11.02
N ARG A 27 -21.36 -0.31 10.37
CA ARG A 27 -22.72 -0.83 10.55
C ARG A 27 -22.86 -1.80 11.73
N SER A 28 -21.74 -2.28 12.26
CA SER A 28 -21.73 -3.28 13.34
C SER A 28 -21.84 -2.62 14.71
N LYS A 29 -22.40 -3.36 15.69
CA LYS A 29 -22.39 -2.99 17.10
C LYS A 29 -21.27 -3.69 17.89
N LEU A 30 -20.20 -4.09 17.20
CA LEU A 30 -19.08 -4.80 17.82
C LEU A 30 -18.30 -3.89 18.75
N MET A 31 -17.88 -4.44 19.89
CA MET A 31 -16.96 -3.78 20.81
C MET A 31 -15.56 -3.64 20.16
N GLU A 32 -14.75 -2.74 20.65
CA GLU A 32 -13.43 -2.45 20.09
C GLU A 32 -12.53 -3.69 19.94
N ARG A 33 -12.51 -4.56 20.95
CA ARG A 33 -11.78 -5.83 20.91
C ARG A 33 -12.23 -6.70 19.73
N ASP A 34 -13.54 -6.85 19.52
CA ASP A 34 -14.08 -7.68 18.46
C ASP A 34 -13.86 -7.05 17.10
N ARG A 35 -13.88 -5.71 17.01
CA ARG A 35 -13.53 -4.97 15.78
C ARG A 35 -12.06 -5.24 15.38
N LYS A 36 -11.12 -5.20 16.33
CA LYS A 36 -9.72 -5.55 16.10
C LYS A 36 -9.57 -6.99 15.62
N PHE A 37 -10.27 -7.92 16.24
CA PHE A 37 -10.26 -9.32 15.82
C PHE A 37 -10.84 -9.53 14.42
N VAL A 38 -11.96 -8.90 14.09
CA VAL A 38 -12.53 -8.93 12.72
C VAL A 38 -11.56 -8.35 11.71
N THR A 39 -10.88 -7.26 12.06
CA THR A 39 -9.86 -6.62 11.22
C THR A 39 -8.71 -7.59 10.93
N ASP A 40 -8.19 -8.26 11.95
CA ASP A 40 -7.15 -9.28 11.78
C ASP A 40 -7.63 -10.44 10.91
N LEU A 41 -8.83 -10.97 11.16
CA LEU A 41 -9.39 -12.06 10.35
C LEU A 41 -9.54 -11.68 8.86
N VAL A 42 -9.97 -10.45 8.57
CA VAL A 42 -10.15 -10.01 7.17
C VAL A 42 -8.82 -9.79 6.48
N TYR A 43 -7.96 -8.93 7.06
CA TYR A 43 -6.66 -8.65 6.44
C TYR A 43 -5.75 -9.86 6.45
N GLY A 44 -5.72 -10.63 7.54
CA GLY A 44 -4.89 -11.80 7.68
C GLY A 44 -5.28 -12.93 6.73
N THR A 45 -6.58 -13.26 6.62
CA THR A 45 -7.06 -14.27 5.67
C THR A 45 -6.78 -13.84 4.23
N THR A 46 -7.00 -12.55 3.90
CA THR A 46 -6.69 -12.00 2.58
C THR A 46 -5.20 -12.09 2.27
N ARG A 47 -4.35 -11.73 3.23
CA ARG A 47 -2.90 -11.76 3.13
C ARG A 47 -2.38 -13.19 2.96
N MET A 48 -2.83 -14.11 3.80
CA MET A 48 -2.38 -15.51 3.83
C MET A 48 -3.21 -16.43 2.92
N ARG A 49 -3.94 -15.87 1.96
CA ARG A 49 -4.86 -16.59 1.06
C ARG A 49 -4.22 -17.83 0.42
N ARG A 50 -3.04 -17.68 -0.22
CA ARG A 50 -2.35 -18.76 -0.93
C ARG A 50 -1.82 -19.82 0.03
N ALA A 51 -1.30 -19.42 1.17
CA ALA A 51 -0.85 -20.34 2.22
C ALA A 51 -2.03 -21.14 2.81
N CYS A 52 -3.16 -20.46 3.07
CA CYS A 52 -4.38 -21.13 3.51
C CYS A 52 -4.90 -22.12 2.46
N ASP A 53 -4.91 -21.73 1.17
CA ASP A 53 -5.27 -22.67 0.10
C ASP A 53 -4.36 -23.89 0.07
N ALA A 54 -3.05 -23.71 0.17
CA ALA A 54 -2.11 -24.84 0.18
C ALA A 54 -2.29 -25.79 1.35
N LEU A 55 -2.72 -25.30 2.52
CA LEU A 55 -3.05 -26.16 3.67
C LEU A 55 -4.35 -26.95 3.43
N VAL A 56 -5.36 -26.28 2.88
CA VAL A 56 -6.69 -26.86 2.62
C VAL A 56 -6.65 -27.87 1.48
N ASP A 57 -5.96 -27.58 0.39
CA ASP A 57 -5.97 -28.35 -0.85
C ASP A 57 -5.37 -29.76 -0.68
N ARG A 58 -4.56 -29.99 0.37
CA ARG A 58 -4.08 -31.34 0.73
C ARG A 58 -5.22 -32.31 1.06
N PHE A 59 -6.40 -31.78 1.44
CA PHE A 59 -7.52 -32.56 1.95
C PHE A 59 -8.79 -32.38 1.11
N VAL A 60 -8.69 -31.70 -0.01
CA VAL A 60 -9.81 -31.38 -0.90
C VAL A 60 -9.57 -32.03 -2.27
N ALA A 61 -10.34 -33.06 -2.59
CA ALA A 61 -10.22 -33.75 -3.87
C ALA A 61 -10.90 -33.01 -5.04
N ILE A 62 -11.99 -32.28 -4.75
CA ILE A 62 -12.76 -31.50 -5.73
C ILE A 62 -12.90 -30.09 -5.22
N ASN A 63 -12.55 -29.11 -6.06
CA ASN A 63 -12.62 -27.70 -5.66
C ASN A 63 -14.04 -27.33 -5.21
N PRO A 64 -14.23 -26.86 -3.97
CA PRO A 64 -15.53 -26.50 -3.44
C PRO A 64 -16.06 -25.22 -4.08
N SER A 65 -17.36 -24.91 -3.84
CA SER A 65 -17.91 -23.63 -4.25
C SER A 65 -17.11 -22.45 -3.67
N PRO A 66 -17.07 -21.29 -4.35
CA PRO A 66 -16.35 -20.11 -3.89
C PRO A 66 -16.66 -19.74 -2.44
N GLU A 67 -17.94 -19.79 -2.04
CA GLU A 67 -18.36 -19.53 -0.67
C GLU A 67 -17.71 -20.48 0.35
N VAL A 68 -17.71 -21.78 0.04
CA VAL A 68 -17.09 -22.80 0.91
C VAL A 68 -15.58 -22.65 0.93
N ARG A 69 -14.95 -22.26 -0.18
CA ARG A 69 -13.52 -21.95 -0.24
C ARG A 69 -13.16 -20.80 0.71
N THR A 70 -13.92 -19.73 0.73
CA THR A 70 -13.73 -18.60 1.66
C THR A 70 -13.85 -19.04 3.12
N VAL A 71 -14.83 -19.89 3.45
CA VAL A 71 -14.96 -20.46 4.79
C VAL A 71 -13.71 -21.28 5.18
N LEU A 72 -13.24 -22.14 4.28
CA LEU A 72 -12.06 -22.97 4.53
C LEU A 72 -10.79 -22.13 4.72
N ARG A 73 -10.59 -21.08 3.92
CA ARG A 73 -9.48 -20.12 4.09
C ARG A 73 -9.51 -19.45 5.46
N LEU A 74 -10.69 -18.94 5.85
CA LEU A 74 -10.89 -18.30 7.15
C LEU A 74 -10.60 -19.27 8.31
N GLY A 75 -11.02 -20.52 8.20
CA GLY A 75 -10.70 -21.55 9.18
C GLY A 75 -9.22 -21.88 9.24
N ALA A 76 -8.56 -22.07 8.11
CA ALA A 76 -7.13 -22.32 8.03
C ALA A 76 -6.31 -21.16 8.60
N TYR A 77 -6.70 -19.92 8.32
CA TYR A 77 -6.07 -18.73 8.88
C TYR A 77 -6.17 -18.70 10.41
N GLN A 78 -7.35 -18.92 10.97
CA GLN A 78 -7.55 -18.98 12.42
C GLN A 78 -6.71 -20.04 13.09
N LEU A 79 -6.60 -21.22 12.46
CA LEU A 79 -5.88 -22.37 13.01
C LEU A 79 -4.35 -22.18 13.04
N HIS A 80 -3.78 -21.57 12.00
CA HIS A 80 -2.33 -21.58 11.81
C HIS A 80 -1.67 -20.20 11.92
N PHE A 81 -2.43 -19.12 11.81
CA PHE A 81 -1.86 -17.77 11.76
C PHE A 81 -2.42 -16.81 12.81
N ALA A 82 -3.68 -16.99 13.23
CA ALA A 82 -4.33 -16.09 14.21
C ALA A 82 -4.24 -16.60 15.66
N GLY A 83 -3.66 -17.78 15.90
CA GLY A 83 -3.53 -18.35 17.24
C GLY A 83 -4.86 -18.70 17.93
N VAL A 84 -5.94 -18.89 17.18
CA VAL A 84 -7.25 -19.25 17.74
C VAL A 84 -7.22 -20.74 18.14
N PRO A 85 -7.69 -21.10 19.36
CA PRO A 85 -7.76 -22.49 19.78
C PRO A 85 -8.56 -23.33 18.79
N ALA A 86 -8.05 -24.51 18.43
CA ALA A 86 -8.58 -25.35 17.34
C ALA A 86 -10.08 -25.67 17.47
N HIS A 87 -10.55 -25.95 18.68
CA HIS A 87 -11.97 -26.24 18.91
C HIS A 87 -12.88 -25.05 18.57
N ALA A 88 -12.47 -23.83 18.93
CA ALA A 88 -13.18 -22.60 18.64
C ALA A 88 -13.11 -22.26 17.14
N ALA A 89 -11.90 -22.31 16.57
CA ALA A 89 -11.69 -22.02 15.14
C ALA A 89 -12.53 -22.93 14.24
N VAL A 90 -12.54 -24.25 14.51
CA VAL A 90 -13.33 -25.21 13.72
C VAL A 90 -14.82 -25.01 13.95
N GLY A 91 -15.27 -24.97 15.22
CA GLY A 91 -16.70 -24.89 15.56
C GLY A 91 -17.36 -23.65 14.95
N GLU A 92 -16.83 -22.48 15.23
CA GLU A 92 -17.39 -21.20 14.74
C GLU A 92 -17.31 -21.07 13.20
N THR A 93 -16.25 -21.60 12.59
CA THR A 93 -16.10 -21.51 11.14
C THR A 93 -17.07 -22.43 10.40
N VAL A 94 -17.32 -23.64 10.92
CA VAL A 94 -18.30 -24.59 10.34
C VAL A 94 -19.70 -24.01 10.28
N GLU A 95 -20.09 -23.23 11.28
CA GLU A 95 -21.42 -22.57 11.30
C GLU A 95 -21.59 -21.52 10.20
N LEU A 96 -20.51 -20.97 9.65
CA LEU A 96 -20.55 -20.04 8.52
C LEU A 96 -20.85 -20.73 7.20
N ALA A 97 -20.59 -22.02 7.10
CA ALA A 97 -20.82 -22.78 5.87
C ALA A 97 -22.31 -23.06 5.61
N PRO A 98 -22.73 -23.16 4.34
CA PRO A 98 -24.04 -23.67 3.98
C PRO A 98 -24.29 -25.02 4.66
N LYS A 99 -25.51 -25.24 5.17
CA LYS A 99 -25.88 -26.44 5.95
C LYS A 99 -25.39 -27.75 5.33
N LYS A 100 -25.56 -27.87 3.99
CA LYS A 100 -25.12 -29.06 3.22
C LYS A 100 -23.62 -29.27 3.16
N ALA A 101 -22.83 -28.23 3.39
CA ALA A 101 -21.35 -28.26 3.32
C ALA A 101 -20.68 -28.35 4.70
N ARG A 102 -21.42 -28.21 5.82
CA ARG A 102 -20.84 -28.18 7.18
C ARG A 102 -20.04 -29.44 7.53
N GLY A 103 -20.56 -30.61 7.18
CA GLY A 103 -19.86 -31.89 7.39
C GLY A 103 -18.52 -31.95 6.65
N PHE A 104 -18.50 -31.47 5.39
CA PHE A 104 -17.30 -31.40 4.59
C PHE A 104 -16.30 -30.41 5.18
N VAL A 105 -16.72 -29.18 5.50
CA VAL A 105 -15.87 -28.13 6.09
C VAL A 105 -15.25 -28.62 7.42
N ASN A 106 -16.07 -29.25 8.30
CA ASN A 106 -15.59 -29.82 9.55
C ASN A 106 -14.53 -30.89 9.33
N ALA A 107 -14.76 -31.83 8.40
CA ALA A 107 -13.82 -32.90 8.09
C ALA A 107 -12.49 -32.35 7.55
N VAL A 108 -12.53 -31.34 6.66
CA VAL A 108 -11.31 -30.71 6.13
C VAL A 108 -10.58 -29.96 7.22
N LEU A 109 -11.22 -29.06 7.98
CA LEU A 109 -10.56 -28.24 9.00
C LEU A 109 -9.96 -29.09 10.12
N ARG A 110 -10.59 -30.18 10.54
CA ARG A 110 -10.00 -31.12 11.50
C ARG A 110 -8.70 -31.77 11.01
N LYS A 111 -8.58 -32.02 9.70
CA LYS A 111 -7.31 -32.49 9.11
C LYS A 111 -6.30 -31.36 9.02
N VAL A 112 -6.74 -30.15 8.68
CA VAL A 112 -5.89 -28.96 8.63
C VAL A 112 -5.26 -28.65 10.00
N VAL A 113 -5.96 -28.86 11.13
CA VAL A 113 -5.39 -28.68 12.49
C VAL A 113 -4.03 -29.38 12.66
N ASN A 114 -3.89 -30.59 12.12
CA ASN A 114 -2.68 -31.42 12.27
C ASN A 114 -1.81 -31.39 11.00
N ALA A 115 -2.09 -30.52 10.05
CA ALA A 115 -1.32 -30.44 8.81
C ALA A 115 0.10 -29.90 9.09
N PRO A 116 1.14 -30.56 8.54
CA PRO A 116 2.49 -30.04 8.69
C PRO A 116 2.64 -28.71 7.96
N MET A 117 3.38 -27.76 8.57
CA MET A 117 3.66 -26.42 7.98
C MET A 117 4.82 -26.52 6.96
N THR A 118 4.67 -27.42 6.00
CA THR A 118 5.61 -27.59 4.88
C THR A 118 5.05 -26.90 3.64
N TRP A 119 5.92 -26.30 2.86
CA TRP A 119 5.52 -25.46 1.74
C TRP A 119 6.25 -25.85 0.45
N PRO A 120 5.58 -25.85 -0.70
CA PRO A 120 6.22 -26.17 -1.99
C PRO A 120 7.19 -25.09 -2.47
N SER A 121 7.02 -23.85 -2.02
CA SER A 121 7.89 -22.72 -2.36
C SER A 121 7.75 -21.60 -1.34
N ASP A 122 8.69 -20.64 -1.35
CA ASP A 122 8.60 -19.43 -0.54
C ASP A 122 7.40 -18.56 -0.95
N ALA A 123 7.04 -18.52 -2.21
CA ALA A 123 5.86 -17.79 -2.67
C ALA A 123 4.57 -18.32 -2.02
N VAL A 124 4.45 -19.64 -1.84
CA VAL A 124 3.32 -20.24 -1.12
C VAL A 124 3.42 -19.97 0.38
N ARG A 125 4.60 -20.17 0.96
CA ARG A 125 4.88 -19.95 2.40
C ARG A 125 4.56 -18.51 2.82
N LEU A 126 5.03 -17.54 2.04
CA LEU A 126 4.84 -16.11 2.27
C LEU A 126 3.50 -15.59 1.70
N SER A 127 2.77 -16.44 0.98
CA SER A 127 1.45 -16.13 0.43
C SER A 127 1.44 -14.91 -0.52
N TYR A 128 2.30 -14.98 -1.54
CA TYR A 128 2.34 -14.03 -2.65
C TYR A 128 2.20 -14.74 -3.99
N PRO A 129 1.76 -14.05 -5.06
CA PRO A 129 1.93 -14.52 -6.43
C PRO A 129 3.42 -14.78 -6.75
N ASP A 130 3.70 -15.81 -7.57
CA ASP A 130 5.10 -16.17 -7.90
C ASP A 130 5.84 -15.01 -8.56
N TRP A 131 5.17 -14.26 -9.44
CA TRP A 131 5.78 -13.14 -10.15
C TRP A 131 6.24 -12.00 -9.21
N ILE A 132 5.51 -11.74 -8.10
CA ILE A 132 5.91 -10.73 -7.10
C ILE A 132 7.19 -11.19 -6.39
N VAL A 133 7.23 -12.45 -5.95
CA VAL A 133 8.41 -12.99 -5.27
C VAL A 133 9.61 -12.96 -6.20
N GLN A 134 9.46 -13.44 -7.44
CA GLN A 134 10.53 -13.42 -8.44
C GLN A 134 11.00 -11.99 -8.71
N ARG A 135 10.06 -11.07 -8.97
CA ARG A 135 10.40 -9.67 -9.29
C ARG A 135 11.16 -8.99 -8.14
N LEU A 136 10.71 -9.19 -6.89
CA LEU A 136 11.42 -8.61 -5.74
C LEU A 136 12.76 -9.31 -5.47
N THR A 137 12.88 -10.60 -5.76
CA THR A 137 14.16 -11.30 -5.67
C THR A 137 15.17 -10.77 -6.70
N ASP A 138 14.72 -10.54 -7.92
CA ASP A 138 15.57 -9.96 -8.99
C ASP A 138 16.00 -8.51 -8.66
N GLU A 139 15.13 -7.75 -7.99
CA GLU A 139 15.34 -6.35 -7.65
C GLU A 139 16.22 -6.13 -6.39
N LEU A 140 16.03 -6.98 -5.37
CA LEU A 140 16.59 -6.80 -4.04
C LEU A 140 17.67 -7.83 -3.67
N GLY A 141 17.76 -8.92 -4.42
CA GLY A 141 18.43 -10.15 -3.98
C GLY A 141 17.57 -10.98 -3.03
N SER A 142 17.95 -12.26 -2.85
CA SER A 142 17.13 -13.23 -2.12
C SER A 142 16.84 -12.84 -0.67
N ASP A 143 17.85 -12.38 0.06
CA ASP A 143 17.75 -12.13 1.51
C ASP A 143 16.84 -10.94 1.81
N ASP A 144 17.08 -9.81 1.15
CA ASP A 144 16.25 -8.61 1.31
C ASP A 144 14.82 -8.83 0.78
N ALA A 145 14.64 -9.60 -0.30
CA ALA A 145 13.32 -9.94 -0.79
C ALA A 145 12.51 -10.76 0.22
N ILE A 146 13.11 -11.81 0.80
CA ILE A 146 12.47 -12.65 1.83
C ILE A 146 12.18 -11.84 3.09
N ALA A 147 13.12 -11.01 3.55
CA ALA A 147 12.91 -10.14 4.71
C ALA A 147 11.78 -9.14 4.47
N THR A 148 11.77 -8.47 3.33
CA THR A 148 10.72 -7.53 2.89
C THR A 148 9.34 -8.20 2.86
N LEU A 149 9.22 -9.33 2.16
CA LEU A 149 7.96 -10.07 2.02
C LEU A 149 7.46 -10.60 3.37
N THR A 150 8.38 -11.03 4.24
CA THR A 150 8.05 -11.48 5.60
C THR A 150 7.51 -10.32 6.44
N THR A 151 8.19 -9.17 6.45
CA THR A 151 7.75 -7.97 7.17
C THR A 151 6.40 -7.48 6.67
N MET A 152 6.16 -7.51 5.36
CA MET A 152 4.87 -7.14 4.78
C MET A 152 3.73 -8.12 5.08
N ASN A 153 4.00 -9.25 5.71
CA ASN A 153 2.97 -10.15 6.25
C ASN A 153 2.57 -9.83 7.69
N ALA A 154 3.32 -8.99 8.39
CA ALA A 154 2.91 -8.47 9.70
C ALA A 154 1.91 -7.31 9.56
N ALA A 155 1.13 -7.07 10.62
CA ALA A 155 0.32 -5.86 10.70
C ALA A 155 1.25 -4.63 10.77
N PRO A 156 0.94 -3.54 10.03
CA PRO A 156 1.77 -2.33 10.09
C PRO A 156 1.66 -1.64 11.44
N SER A 157 2.76 -1.05 11.90
CA SER A 157 2.74 -0.10 13.00
C SER A 157 1.95 1.14 12.61
N VAL A 158 1.29 1.75 13.59
CA VAL A 158 0.60 3.02 13.42
C VAL A 158 1.57 4.11 13.84
N THR A 159 1.91 4.99 12.91
CA THR A 159 2.70 6.18 13.15
C THR A 159 1.84 7.42 12.99
N GLU A 160 2.02 8.37 13.89
CA GLU A 160 1.26 9.62 13.95
C GLU A 160 2.25 10.79 13.85
N ARG A 161 1.91 11.79 13.06
CA ARG A 161 2.65 13.06 13.00
C ARG A 161 2.29 13.91 14.22
N ASP A 162 3.07 14.94 14.50
CA ASP A 162 2.86 15.87 15.63
C ASP A 162 1.50 16.60 15.57
N ASP A 163 0.92 16.74 14.37
CA ASP A 163 -0.39 17.33 14.13
C ASP A 163 -1.57 16.33 14.28
N GLY A 164 -1.30 15.11 14.71
CA GLY A 164 -2.29 14.05 14.89
C GLY A 164 -2.73 13.34 13.60
N TYR A 165 -2.04 13.57 12.48
CA TYR A 165 -2.33 12.84 11.25
C TYR A 165 -1.62 11.47 11.25
N ILE A 166 -2.40 10.39 11.06
CA ILE A 166 -1.84 9.04 10.93
C ILE A 166 -1.25 8.89 9.53
N GLN A 167 0.08 8.77 9.47
CA GLN A 167 0.82 8.62 8.22
C GLN A 167 1.98 7.64 8.43
N ASP A 168 2.22 6.78 7.43
CA ASP A 168 3.38 5.90 7.43
C ASP A 168 4.69 6.70 7.53
N LEU A 169 5.66 6.15 8.26
CA LEU A 169 6.94 6.82 8.53
C LEU A 169 7.72 7.13 7.24
N GLY A 170 7.77 6.19 6.29
CA GLY A 170 8.40 6.45 4.98
C GLY A 170 7.74 7.58 4.20
N SER A 171 6.39 7.69 4.29
CA SER A 171 5.68 8.83 3.71
C SER A 171 5.96 10.15 4.44
N GLN A 172 6.21 10.13 5.75
CA GLN A 172 6.64 11.32 6.51
C GLN A 172 8.05 11.75 6.06
N TRP A 173 8.97 10.81 5.88
CA TRP A 173 10.31 11.10 5.36
C TRP A 173 10.31 11.68 3.95
N VAL A 174 9.42 11.19 3.07
CA VAL A 174 9.22 11.80 1.75
C VAL A 174 8.72 13.25 1.90
N THR A 175 7.77 13.50 2.81
CA THR A 175 7.26 14.85 3.08
C THR A 175 8.39 15.77 3.55
N ALA A 176 9.21 15.34 4.51
CA ALA A 176 10.37 16.09 5.03
C ALA A 176 11.46 16.35 3.97
N ALA A 177 11.55 15.49 2.95
CA ALA A 177 12.53 15.63 1.87
C ALA A 177 12.13 16.64 0.79
N VAL A 178 10.88 17.15 0.82
CA VAL A 178 10.45 18.24 -0.06
C VAL A 178 10.99 19.55 0.48
N PRO A 179 11.85 20.28 -0.26
CA PRO A 179 12.35 21.58 0.20
C PRO A 179 11.20 22.59 0.13
N ALA A 180 10.69 22.94 1.29
CA ALA A 180 9.59 23.89 1.44
C ALA A 180 9.90 24.88 2.57
N LEU A 181 9.82 26.17 2.26
CA LEU A 181 10.05 27.25 3.19
C LEU A 181 8.84 28.19 3.20
N ASP A 182 8.73 29.00 4.25
CA ASP A 182 7.71 30.03 4.38
C ASP A 182 7.71 30.96 3.13
N GLY A 183 6.52 31.22 2.61
CA GLY A 183 6.28 32.04 1.42
C GLY A 183 6.57 31.37 0.07
N GLN A 184 7.08 30.14 0.03
CA GLN A 184 7.23 29.36 -1.20
C GLN A 184 5.90 28.74 -1.66
N VAL A 185 5.81 28.42 -2.95
CA VAL A 185 4.66 27.75 -3.56
C VAL A 185 5.09 26.39 -4.07
N ILE A 186 4.48 25.33 -3.51
CA ILE A 186 4.80 23.95 -3.81
C ILE A 186 3.60 23.28 -4.52
N LEU A 187 3.87 22.47 -5.53
CA LEU A 187 2.86 21.58 -6.14
C LEU A 187 3.03 20.16 -5.58
N ASP A 188 1.95 19.59 -5.04
CA ASP A 188 1.79 18.16 -4.87
C ASP A 188 0.85 17.66 -5.99
N ALA A 189 1.41 16.99 -7.00
CA ALA A 189 0.74 16.71 -8.26
C ALA A 189 -0.22 15.50 -8.21
N CYS A 190 -0.09 14.62 -7.18
CA CYS A 190 -0.93 13.44 -6.98
C CYS A 190 -1.34 13.33 -5.50
N ALA A 191 -1.88 14.42 -4.95
CA ALA A 191 -1.89 14.73 -3.54
C ALA A 191 -2.82 13.87 -2.67
N ALA A 192 -3.90 13.31 -3.22
CA ALA A 192 -4.93 12.67 -2.40
C ALA A 192 -4.43 11.41 -1.67
N PRO A 193 -4.76 11.28 -0.37
CA PRO A 193 -5.77 12.02 0.40
C PRO A 193 -5.28 13.30 1.10
N GLY A 194 -4.08 13.83 0.80
CA GLY A 194 -3.59 15.09 1.33
C GLY A 194 -2.57 14.98 2.46
N GLY A 195 -2.14 13.77 2.82
CA GLY A 195 -1.20 13.58 3.94
C GLY A 195 0.16 14.24 3.71
N LYS A 196 0.73 14.17 2.50
CA LYS A 196 1.99 14.86 2.17
C LYS A 196 1.77 16.37 2.02
N ALA A 197 0.73 16.79 1.31
CA ALA A 197 0.39 18.20 1.13
C ALA A 197 0.21 18.94 2.46
N THR A 198 -0.56 18.38 3.40
CA THR A 198 -0.74 18.98 4.75
C THR A 198 0.55 18.99 5.55
N GLY A 199 1.39 17.96 5.43
CA GLY A 199 2.70 17.93 6.09
C GLY A 199 3.69 18.94 5.52
N ILE A 200 3.71 19.15 4.19
CA ILE A 200 4.54 20.19 3.56
C ILE A 200 4.11 21.59 4.02
N ALA A 201 2.80 21.83 4.11
CA ALA A 201 2.26 23.14 4.51
C ALA A 201 2.63 23.55 5.95
N THR A 202 3.07 22.62 6.82
CA THR A 202 3.55 22.97 8.17
C THR A 202 4.83 23.85 8.14
N SER A 203 5.53 23.92 7.01
CA SER A 203 6.69 24.81 6.82
C SER A 203 6.33 26.28 6.59
N GLY A 204 5.05 26.63 6.45
CA GLY A 204 4.57 27.96 6.02
C GLY A 204 4.50 28.12 4.48
N ALA A 205 4.81 27.08 3.71
CA ALA A 205 4.66 27.10 2.26
C ALA A 205 3.19 26.96 1.87
N THR A 206 2.80 27.64 0.79
CA THR A 206 1.51 27.42 0.13
C THR A 206 1.60 26.16 -0.73
N VAL A 207 0.74 25.17 -0.51
CA VAL A 207 0.73 23.91 -1.25
C VAL A 207 -0.49 23.84 -2.17
N VAL A 208 -0.25 23.82 -3.47
CA VAL A 208 -1.28 23.44 -4.45
C VAL A 208 -1.33 21.91 -4.51
N ALA A 209 -2.40 21.35 -3.97
CA ALA A 209 -2.60 19.92 -3.86
C ALA A 209 -3.57 19.42 -4.94
N ALA A 210 -3.01 18.87 -6.03
CA ALA A 210 -3.78 18.43 -7.19
C ALA A 210 -4.01 16.91 -7.18
N ASP A 211 -5.20 16.48 -7.59
CA ASP A 211 -5.50 15.07 -7.89
C ASP A 211 -6.48 15.00 -9.06
N LEU A 212 -6.35 13.93 -9.87
CA LEU A 212 -7.18 13.73 -11.06
C LEU A 212 -8.66 13.54 -10.72
N GLN A 213 -8.97 12.92 -9.58
CA GLN A 213 -10.33 12.53 -9.23
C GLN A 213 -10.98 13.53 -8.26
N PRO A 214 -12.07 14.24 -8.66
CA PRO A 214 -12.73 15.22 -7.81
C PRO A 214 -13.16 14.67 -6.43
N GLN A 215 -13.58 13.40 -6.36
CA GLN A 215 -13.96 12.77 -5.09
C GLN A 215 -12.76 12.61 -4.15
N ARG A 216 -11.55 12.42 -4.70
CA ARG A 216 -10.32 12.33 -3.91
C ARG A 216 -9.82 13.71 -3.48
N VAL A 217 -10.07 14.74 -4.29
CA VAL A 217 -9.80 16.14 -3.91
C VAL A 217 -10.61 16.55 -2.67
N GLY A 218 -11.85 16.08 -2.56
CA GLY A 218 -12.66 16.26 -1.33
C GLY A 218 -11.96 15.78 -0.07
N LEU A 219 -11.23 14.65 -0.12
CA LEU A 219 -10.47 14.12 1.01
C LEU A 219 -9.30 15.05 1.40
N ILE A 220 -8.66 15.70 0.43
CA ILE A 220 -7.61 16.69 0.70
C ILE A 220 -8.19 17.85 1.51
N THR A 221 -9.31 18.40 1.04
CA THR A 221 -10.01 19.52 1.70
C THR A 221 -10.45 19.14 3.13
N GLU A 222 -11.04 17.96 3.29
CA GLU A 222 -11.47 17.46 4.60
C GLU A 222 -10.29 17.30 5.58
N ASN A 223 -9.18 16.73 5.12
CA ASN A 223 -7.99 16.55 5.94
C ASN A 223 -7.32 17.89 6.28
N ALA A 224 -7.19 18.81 5.32
CA ALA A 224 -6.66 20.15 5.56
C ALA A 224 -7.50 20.91 6.60
N ALA A 225 -8.82 20.88 6.47
CA ALA A 225 -9.73 21.52 7.42
C ALA A 225 -9.62 20.90 8.82
N ARG A 226 -9.57 19.57 8.92
CA ARG A 226 -9.43 18.84 10.20
C ARG A 226 -8.12 19.17 10.91
N LEU A 227 -7.04 19.40 10.16
CA LEU A 227 -5.72 19.74 10.71
C LEU A 227 -5.50 21.25 10.90
N GLY A 228 -6.49 22.08 10.49
CA GLY A 228 -6.36 23.54 10.57
C GLY A 228 -5.33 24.14 9.60
N THR A 229 -5.00 23.44 8.51
CA THR A 229 -3.99 23.86 7.53
C THR A 229 -4.64 24.71 6.45
N SER A 230 -4.53 26.05 6.54
CA SER A 230 -5.13 27.00 5.60
C SER A 230 -4.38 27.11 4.26
N ASP A 231 -3.11 26.74 4.24
CA ASP A 231 -2.18 26.94 3.12
C ASP A 231 -2.17 25.78 2.12
N VAL A 232 -3.16 24.87 2.21
CA VAL A 232 -3.40 23.79 1.24
C VAL A 232 -4.55 24.17 0.31
N LEU A 233 -4.23 24.37 -0.96
CA LEU A 233 -5.18 24.70 -2.03
C LEU A 233 -5.49 23.45 -2.85
N ALA A 234 -6.62 22.80 -2.57
CA ALA A 234 -7.02 21.56 -3.24
C ALA A 234 -7.61 21.84 -4.63
N LEU A 235 -7.13 21.12 -5.66
CA LEU A 235 -7.52 21.30 -7.07
C LEU A 235 -7.73 19.95 -7.76
N ALA A 236 -8.83 19.84 -8.54
CA ALA A 236 -8.99 18.72 -9.47
C ALA A 236 -8.27 19.04 -10.78
N ALA A 237 -7.17 18.32 -11.06
CA ALA A 237 -6.37 18.52 -12.26
C ALA A 237 -5.70 17.23 -12.72
N ASP A 238 -5.48 17.11 -14.03
CA ASP A 238 -4.69 16.05 -14.63
C ASP A 238 -3.21 16.45 -14.65
N ALA A 239 -2.39 15.81 -13.84
CA ALA A 239 -0.97 16.10 -13.75
C ALA A 239 -0.17 15.67 -15.01
N THR A 240 -0.78 14.94 -15.95
CA THR A 240 -0.18 14.68 -17.27
C THR A 240 -0.42 15.85 -18.25
N ASN A 241 -1.27 16.80 -17.89
CA ASN A 241 -1.53 18.05 -18.60
C ASN A 241 -1.90 19.16 -17.60
N PRO A 242 -0.96 19.56 -16.73
CA PRO A 242 -1.24 20.43 -15.60
C PRO A 242 -1.61 21.85 -16.06
N PRO A 243 -2.63 22.49 -15.44
CA PRO A 243 -3.13 23.80 -15.87
C PRO A 243 -2.30 24.97 -15.30
N PHE A 244 -0.98 24.84 -15.31
CA PHE A 244 -0.07 25.84 -14.74
C PHE A 244 0.97 26.27 -15.76
N PRO A 245 1.40 27.55 -15.75
CA PRO A 245 2.53 28.01 -16.54
C PRO A 245 3.84 27.31 -16.12
N ALA A 246 4.79 27.23 -17.04
CA ALA A 246 6.15 26.81 -16.71
C ALA A 246 6.79 27.71 -15.63
N ALA A 247 7.73 27.16 -14.86
CA ALA A 247 8.46 27.85 -13.81
C ALA A 247 7.56 28.55 -12.77
N THR A 248 6.49 27.89 -12.36
CA THR A 248 5.51 28.42 -11.38
C THR A 248 5.90 28.06 -9.94
N PHE A 249 6.44 26.86 -9.71
CA PHE A 249 6.62 26.31 -8.37
C PHE A 249 8.08 26.27 -7.92
N ASP A 250 8.31 26.54 -6.65
CA ASP A 250 9.64 26.43 -6.02
C ASP A 250 10.06 24.97 -5.85
N ALA A 251 9.08 24.08 -5.60
CA ALA A 251 9.26 22.62 -5.71
C ALA A 251 8.00 21.96 -6.24
N VAL A 252 8.16 20.81 -6.89
CA VAL A 252 7.08 19.96 -7.35
C VAL A 252 7.29 18.56 -6.78
N LEU A 253 6.30 18.05 -6.04
CA LEU A 253 6.22 16.67 -5.61
C LEU A 253 5.34 15.88 -6.57
N ILE A 254 5.89 14.77 -7.07
CA ILE A 254 5.16 13.73 -7.78
C ILE A 254 5.20 12.47 -6.91
N ASP A 255 4.22 12.31 -5.99
CA ASP A 255 4.00 11.03 -5.31
C ASP A 255 3.17 10.15 -6.26
N ALA A 256 3.87 9.49 -7.18
CA ALA A 256 3.26 8.95 -8.38
C ALA A 256 2.36 7.71 -8.11
N PRO A 257 1.25 7.57 -8.87
CA PRO A 257 0.55 6.30 -8.93
C PRO A 257 1.53 5.19 -9.32
N CYS A 258 1.58 4.11 -8.54
CA CYS A 258 2.53 3.01 -8.72
C CYS A 258 1.91 1.67 -8.35
N SER A 259 2.63 0.57 -8.59
CA SER A 259 2.18 -0.78 -8.26
C SER A 259 1.88 -0.98 -6.77
N GLY A 260 2.46 -0.15 -5.89
CA GLY A 260 2.31 -0.24 -4.45
C GLY A 260 2.96 -1.48 -3.83
N LEU A 261 3.93 -2.09 -4.50
CA LEU A 261 4.61 -3.31 -4.02
C LEU A 261 5.39 -3.09 -2.71
N GLY A 262 5.65 -1.85 -2.32
CA GLY A 262 6.22 -1.50 -1.01
C GLY A 262 5.19 -1.43 0.12
N THR A 263 3.87 -1.38 -0.18
CA THR A 263 2.79 -1.13 0.79
C THR A 263 1.86 -2.32 1.01
N LEU A 264 2.25 -3.53 0.59
CA LEU A 264 1.38 -4.73 0.61
C LEU A 264 1.00 -5.17 2.03
N ARG A 265 1.66 -4.65 3.06
CA ARG A 265 1.27 -4.87 4.47
C ARG A 265 -0.05 -4.16 4.81
N ARG A 266 -0.28 -2.95 4.25
CA ARG A 266 -1.50 -2.14 4.45
C ARG A 266 -2.59 -2.50 3.46
N ARG A 267 -2.21 -2.92 2.24
CA ARG A 267 -3.10 -3.26 1.14
C ARG A 267 -3.00 -4.74 0.82
N ALA A 268 -3.43 -5.59 1.76
CA ALA A 268 -3.30 -7.05 1.65
C ALA A 268 -3.93 -7.64 0.37
N ASP A 269 -5.04 -7.06 -0.10
CA ASP A 269 -5.75 -7.45 -1.31
C ASP A 269 -5.04 -7.01 -2.60
N ALA A 270 -4.21 -5.96 -2.56
CA ALA A 270 -3.50 -5.45 -3.75
C ALA A 270 -2.59 -6.51 -4.37
N ARG A 271 -1.95 -7.37 -3.56
CA ARG A 271 -1.09 -8.47 -4.06
C ARG A 271 -1.80 -9.46 -4.98
N TRP A 272 -3.14 -9.55 -4.89
CA TRP A 272 -3.96 -10.45 -5.70
C TRP A 272 -4.58 -9.79 -6.92
N ARG A 273 -4.41 -8.47 -7.06
CA ARG A 273 -5.01 -7.66 -8.12
C ARG A 273 -3.98 -7.20 -9.12
N ILE A 274 -2.87 -6.64 -8.62
CA ILE A 274 -1.81 -6.11 -9.46
C ILE A 274 -1.20 -7.21 -10.35
N THR A 275 -0.99 -6.89 -11.60
CA THR A 275 -0.40 -7.78 -12.61
C THR A 275 0.87 -7.18 -13.19
N PRO A 276 1.74 -7.95 -13.86
CA PRO A 276 2.91 -7.42 -14.55
C PRO A 276 2.56 -6.37 -15.63
N SER A 277 1.40 -6.52 -16.32
CA SER A 277 0.93 -5.52 -17.30
C SER A 277 0.59 -4.19 -16.66
N ASP A 278 -0.04 -4.20 -15.47
CA ASP A 278 -0.35 -2.96 -14.74
C ASP A 278 0.92 -2.19 -14.39
N VAL A 279 2.01 -2.90 -14.04
CA VAL A 279 3.33 -2.27 -13.79
C VAL A 279 3.83 -1.56 -15.05
N THR A 280 3.70 -2.18 -16.23
CA THR A 280 4.12 -1.58 -17.50
C THR A 280 3.32 -0.31 -17.81
N ASP A 281 2.01 -0.35 -17.62
CA ASP A 281 1.13 0.82 -17.84
C ASP A 281 1.43 1.96 -16.85
N LEU A 282 1.74 1.62 -15.58
CA LEU A 282 2.13 2.58 -14.56
C LEU A 282 3.47 3.24 -14.87
N VAL A 283 4.47 2.49 -15.34
CA VAL A 283 5.76 3.03 -15.79
C VAL A 283 5.56 4.08 -16.87
N ALA A 284 4.72 3.79 -17.88
CA ALA A 284 4.42 4.75 -18.94
C ALA A 284 3.66 5.98 -18.43
N LEU A 285 2.75 5.82 -17.46
CA LEU A 285 2.06 6.94 -16.82
C LEU A 285 3.04 7.82 -16.02
N GLN A 286 3.91 7.21 -15.25
CA GLN A 286 4.89 7.89 -14.41
C GLN A 286 5.84 8.75 -15.24
N GLN A 287 6.32 8.24 -16.39
CA GLN A 287 7.14 9.03 -17.30
C GLN A 287 6.37 10.26 -17.83
N ARG A 288 5.10 10.11 -18.23
CA ARG A 288 4.29 11.27 -18.65
C ARG A 288 4.09 12.30 -17.55
N LEU A 289 3.95 11.86 -16.28
CA LEU A 289 3.85 12.77 -15.14
C LEU A 289 5.15 13.56 -14.94
N ILE A 290 6.31 12.90 -15.04
CA ILE A 290 7.62 13.55 -14.96
C ILE A 290 7.76 14.59 -16.08
N ASP A 291 7.49 14.20 -17.33
CA ASP A 291 7.62 15.07 -18.50
C ASP A 291 6.72 16.31 -18.42
N ALA A 292 5.52 16.15 -17.90
CA ALA A 292 4.55 17.23 -17.77
C ALA A 292 4.80 18.16 -16.56
N CYS A 293 5.29 17.61 -15.45
CA CYS A 293 5.46 18.36 -14.22
C CYS A 293 6.85 19.02 -14.11
N ALA A 294 7.90 18.46 -14.70
CA ALA A 294 9.25 19.03 -14.62
C ALA A 294 9.34 20.50 -15.15
N PRO A 295 8.68 20.89 -16.27
CA PRO A 295 8.69 22.26 -16.72
C PRO A 295 8.11 23.27 -15.73
N LEU A 296 7.26 22.82 -14.80
CA LEU A 296 6.60 23.68 -13.80
C LEU A 296 7.56 24.16 -12.70
N VAL A 297 8.70 23.48 -12.52
CA VAL A 297 9.71 23.83 -11.54
C VAL A 297 10.44 25.11 -11.99
N LYS A 298 10.58 26.07 -11.08
CA LYS A 298 11.41 27.29 -11.31
C LYS A 298 12.89 26.93 -11.48
N PRO A 299 13.69 27.73 -12.21
CA PRO A 299 15.14 27.61 -12.15
C PRO A 299 15.65 27.60 -10.69
N GLY A 300 16.55 26.68 -10.33
CA GLY A 300 17.03 26.46 -8.97
C GLY A 300 16.06 25.70 -8.05
N GLY A 301 14.79 25.49 -8.46
CA GLY A 301 13.81 24.70 -7.73
C GLY A 301 14.05 23.20 -7.79
N VAL A 302 13.23 22.41 -7.12
CA VAL A 302 13.43 20.96 -6.98
C VAL A 302 12.21 20.18 -7.44
N LEU A 303 12.45 19.19 -8.29
CA LEU A 303 11.49 18.11 -8.60
C LEU A 303 11.74 16.95 -7.62
N VAL A 304 10.72 16.58 -6.86
CA VAL A 304 10.74 15.44 -5.96
C VAL A 304 9.84 14.36 -6.54
N TYR A 305 10.39 13.21 -6.81
CA TYR A 305 9.64 12.05 -7.29
C TYR A 305 9.65 10.96 -6.22
N SER A 306 8.49 10.46 -5.84
CA SER A 306 8.36 9.36 -4.90
C SER A 306 7.36 8.32 -5.35
N VAL A 307 7.62 7.06 -4.97
CA VAL A 307 6.73 5.92 -5.23
C VAL A 307 6.77 4.96 -4.06
N CYS A 308 5.61 4.42 -3.70
CA CYS A 308 5.49 3.35 -2.70
C CYS A 308 5.66 1.94 -3.32
N THR A 309 6.61 1.81 -4.22
CA THR A 309 7.08 0.55 -4.83
C THR A 309 8.55 0.34 -4.54
N LEU A 310 9.08 -0.83 -4.89
CA LEU A 310 10.50 -1.17 -4.71
C LEU A 310 11.22 -1.36 -6.05
N LEU A 311 10.51 -1.13 -7.17
CA LEU A 311 11.00 -1.46 -8.51
C LEU A 311 11.78 -0.30 -9.15
N ALA A 312 12.96 -0.60 -9.68
CA ALA A 312 13.76 0.33 -10.49
C ALA A 312 12.98 0.82 -11.72
N ALA A 313 12.18 -0.05 -12.34
CA ALA A 313 11.39 0.29 -13.52
C ALA A 313 10.37 1.41 -13.26
N GLU A 314 9.83 1.50 -12.03
CA GLU A 314 8.89 2.54 -11.63
C GLU A 314 9.58 3.76 -10.99
N SER A 315 10.90 3.87 -11.08
CA SER A 315 11.67 4.91 -10.38
C SER A 315 12.98 5.28 -11.08
N SER A 316 14.11 4.69 -10.71
CA SER A 316 15.45 5.06 -11.19
C SER A 316 15.70 4.80 -12.68
N GLN A 317 14.82 4.04 -13.35
CA GLN A 317 14.89 3.83 -14.80
C GLN A 317 14.08 4.85 -15.61
N HIS A 318 13.39 5.79 -14.96
CA HIS A 318 12.77 6.92 -15.65
C HIS A 318 13.82 7.90 -16.17
N SER A 319 13.46 8.60 -17.25
CA SER A 319 14.25 9.70 -17.80
C SER A 319 13.83 11.01 -17.14
N PHE A 320 14.79 11.77 -16.62
CA PHE A 320 14.58 13.13 -16.14
C PHE A 320 15.20 14.13 -17.14
N PRO A 321 14.65 15.36 -17.27
CA PRO A 321 15.18 16.33 -18.22
C PRO A 321 16.64 16.68 -17.95
N ALA A 322 17.40 16.95 -19.02
CA ALA A 322 18.86 17.17 -18.94
C ALA A 322 19.28 18.45 -18.18
N ASP A 323 18.34 19.37 -17.96
CA ASP A 323 18.52 20.58 -17.15
C ASP A 323 18.25 20.37 -15.66
N PHE A 324 18.17 19.10 -15.21
CA PHE A 324 18.00 18.73 -13.82
C PHE A 324 19.18 17.89 -13.33
N ASP A 325 19.82 18.33 -12.25
CA ASP A 325 20.91 17.62 -11.58
C ASP A 325 20.39 16.83 -10.36
N PRO A 326 20.86 15.58 -10.12
CA PRO A 326 20.47 14.82 -8.95
C PRO A 326 20.86 15.53 -7.64
N VAL A 327 19.95 15.52 -6.65
CA VAL A 327 20.23 15.98 -5.29
C VAL A 327 20.62 14.78 -4.45
N THR A 328 21.92 14.65 -4.16
CA THR A 328 22.53 13.44 -3.58
C THR A 328 22.72 13.48 -2.06
N ASP A 329 22.44 14.61 -1.39
CA ASP A 329 22.45 14.68 0.07
C ASP A 329 21.42 13.71 0.65
N ARG A 330 21.83 12.98 1.72
CA ARG A 330 20.96 12.00 2.38
C ARG A 330 19.79 12.71 3.08
N PRO A 331 18.53 12.39 2.76
CA PRO A 331 17.40 12.92 3.49
C PRO A 331 17.29 12.27 4.87
N GLU A 332 16.49 12.86 5.75
CA GLU A 332 16.12 12.26 7.02
C GLU A 332 15.47 10.89 6.83
N GLY A 333 15.84 9.91 7.65
CA GLY A 333 15.31 8.56 7.65
C GLY A 333 16.34 7.46 7.37
N ASP A 334 15.87 6.21 7.41
CA ASP A 334 16.70 5.01 7.25
C ASP A 334 16.84 4.60 5.77
N TRP A 335 17.22 5.56 4.95
CA TRP A 335 17.37 5.38 3.52
C TRP A 335 18.66 4.64 3.14
N ARG A 336 18.54 3.74 2.17
CA ARG A 336 19.67 3.12 1.46
C ARG A 336 19.90 3.86 0.14
N PRO A 337 21.15 4.06 -0.32
CA PRO A 337 21.43 4.59 -1.67
C PRO A 337 20.78 3.71 -2.75
N PHE A 338 20.17 4.34 -3.75
CA PHE A 338 19.52 3.62 -4.84
C PHE A 338 19.46 4.49 -6.12
N GLY A 339 20.25 4.13 -7.14
CA GLY A 339 20.41 4.97 -8.33
C GLY A 339 20.87 6.37 -7.96
N ASP A 340 20.22 7.41 -8.50
CA ASP A 340 20.46 8.81 -8.18
C ASP A 340 19.70 9.28 -6.91
N GLY A 341 19.15 8.38 -6.14
CA GLY A 341 18.35 8.70 -4.98
C GLY A 341 18.42 7.66 -3.87
N TRP A 342 17.27 7.37 -3.27
CA TRP A 342 17.16 6.66 -2.01
C TRP A 342 16.02 5.66 -2.01
N ARG A 343 16.21 4.52 -1.35
CA ARG A 343 15.18 3.49 -1.14
C ARG A 343 15.16 3.07 0.33
N VAL A 344 13.98 2.86 0.90
CA VAL A 344 13.80 2.21 2.20
C VAL A 344 13.03 0.91 1.99
N LEU A 345 13.47 -0.16 2.65
CA LEU A 345 12.79 -1.44 2.64
C LEU A 345 11.94 -1.60 3.90
N PRO A 346 10.80 -2.32 3.83
CA PRO A 346 9.89 -2.49 4.98
C PRO A 346 10.55 -2.99 6.26
N HIS A 347 11.58 -3.81 6.16
CA HIS A 347 12.28 -4.38 7.33
C HIS A 347 13.41 -3.48 7.88
N ASP A 348 13.75 -2.38 7.21
CA ASP A 348 14.78 -1.45 7.70
C ASP A 348 14.29 -0.64 8.91
N ALA A 349 13.04 -0.16 8.87
CA ALA A 349 12.50 0.75 9.87
C ALA A 349 11.02 0.49 10.21
N ASP A 350 10.51 -0.72 9.99
CA ASP A 350 9.09 -1.09 10.18
C ASP A 350 8.12 -0.12 9.46
N THR A 351 8.50 0.34 8.28
CA THR A 351 7.74 1.29 7.45
C THR A 351 7.27 0.66 6.14
N ASP A 352 6.51 1.37 5.32
CA ASP A 352 6.25 0.98 3.94
C ASP A 352 7.53 1.14 3.11
N GLY A 353 7.70 0.29 2.10
CA GLY A 353 8.80 0.43 1.14
C GLY A 353 8.57 1.61 0.22
N MET A 354 9.56 2.50 0.13
CA MET A 354 9.49 3.73 -0.65
C MET A 354 10.77 3.93 -1.45
N ILE A 355 10.64 4.60 -2.60
CA ILE A 355 11.76 5.17 -3.35
C ILE A 355 11.56 6.68 -3.45
N LEU A 356 12.64 7.42 -3.29
CA LEU A 356 12.70 8.87 -3.33
C LEU A 356 13.83 9.32 -4.24
N LEU A 357 13.50 10.10 -5.28
CA LEU A 357 14.45 10.76 -6.17
C LEU A 357 14.21 12.27 -6.08
N ARG A 358 15.30 13.05 -6.05
CA ARG A 358 15.23 14.51 -6.01
C ARG A 358 16.17 15.09 -7.06
N TYR A 359 15.68 16.02 -7.85
CA TYR A 359 16.44 16.67 -8.90
C TYR A 359 16.29 18.18 -8.84
N ARG A 360 17.39 18.91 -8.90
CA ARG A 360 17.42 20.38 -8.92
C ARG A 360 17.49 20.87 -10.34
N LYS A 361 16.57 21.78 -10.70
CA LYS A 361 16.61 22.45 -12.00
C LYS A 361 17.78 23.45 -12.03
N GLN A 362 18.54 23.42 -13.10
CA GLN A 362 19.63 24.38 -13.34
C GLN A 362 19.10 25.83 -13.40
N LEU A 363 19.97 26.83 -13.12
CA LEU A 363 19.62 28.25 -13.11
C LEU A 363 19.41 28.81 -14.51
#